data_c2b986f62b3a4f26549c176b64d90246
#
_entry.id   c2b986f62b3a4f26549c176b64d90246
#
_cell.length_a   1.000
_cell.length_b   1.000
_cell.length_c   1.000
_cell.angle_alpha   90.00
_cell.angle_beta   90.00
_cell.angle_gamma   90.00
#
_symmetry.space_group_name_H-M   'P 1'
#
loop_
_entity.id
_entity.type
_entity.pdbx_description
1 polymer ?
#
loop_
_entity_poly.entity_id
_entity_poly.type
_entity_poly.pdbx_seq_one_letter_code
_entity_poly.pdbx_strand_id
1 'polypeptide(L)'
;MADLLMKMPTPYEPKRKNRFIVRFPSSLGINEWYVTSAARPSAKINSVAIPFLNTSTYVAGRFEWNEMKVSFKDPIGPSASQALMEWFRLHAESVTGRMGYAAGYKKDVDLEMLDPTGVVVEKWILVNCFITDLNFGDLDYSRDDLATIDCSLRMDRCIQVY
;
A
#
# COMPACT_ATOMS: atom_id res chain seq x y z
N MET A 1 4.41 -37.41 19.29
CA MET A 1 4.94 -36.07 19.64
C MET A 1 6.30 -35.82 18.97
N ALA A 2 7.28 -36.72 19.09
CA ALA A 2 8.61 -36.55 18.46
C ALA A 2 8.53 -36.39 16.93
N ASP A 3 7.70 -37.18 16.25
CA ASP A 3 7.52 -37.09 14.78
C ASP A 3 6.94 -35.77 14.33
N LEU A 4 6.16 -35.08 15.17
CA LEU A 4 5.61 -33.76 14.85
C LEU A 4 6.66 -32.67 14.95
N LEU A 5 7.56 -32.77 15.91
CA LEU A 5 8.67 -31.83 16.07
C LEU A 5 9.69 -31.94 14.93
N MET A 6 9.88 -33.14 14.39
CA MET A 6 10.76 -33.34 13.24
C MET A 6 10.21 -32.77 11.93
N LYS A 7 8.93 -32.42 11.88
CA LYS A 7 8.33 -31.73 10.73
C LYS A 7 8.61 -30.23 10.72
N MET A 8 9.15 -29.69 11.80
CA MET A 8 9.53 -28.28 11.85
C MET A 8 10.82 -28.08 11.04
N PRO A 9 10.81 -27.16 10.06
CA PRO A 9 12.02 -26.89 9.29
C PRO A 9 13.08 -26.22 10.14
N THR A 10 14.31 -26.68 10.02
CA THR A 10 15.50 -26.10 10.63
C THR A 10 16.61 -26.02 9.58
N PRO A 11 17.22 -24.86 9.35
CA PRO A 11 16.87 -23.52 9.88
C PRO A 11 15.63 -22.93 9.22
N TYR A 12 14.88 -22.15 9.99
CA TYR A 12 13.69 -21.42 9.50
C TYR A 12 13.88 -19.91 9.65
N GLU A 13 13.88 -19.19 8.53
CA GLU A 13 13.96 -17.72 8.53
C GLU A 13 12.64 -17.14 8.02
N PRO A 14 11.80 -16.60 8.91
CA PRO A 14 10.53 -16.01 8.52
C PRO A 14 10.70 -14.61 7.90
N LYS A 15 9.77 -14.22 7.06
CA LYS A 15 9.65 -12.83 6.63
C LYS A 15 9.27 -11.95 7.82
N ARG A 16 9.97 -10.84 8.00
CA ARG A 16 9.73 -9.90 9.11
C ARG A 16 8.97 -8.67 8.62
N LYS A 17 8.02 -8.20 9.43
CA LYS A 17 7.19 -7.03 9.12
C LYS A 17 7.98 -5.72 9.01
N ASN A 18 9.13 -5.63 9.64
CA ASN A 18 9.97 -4.42 9.65
C ASN A 18 10.99 -4.36 8.51
N ARG A 19 11.03 -5.38 7.65
CA ARG A 19 11.97 -5.44 6.52
C ARG A 19 11.22 -5.25 5.23
N PHE A 20 10.89 -4.00 4.92
CA PHE A 20 10.17 -3.66 3.69
C PHE A 20 10.60 -2.30 3.17
N ILE A 21 10.40 -2.06 1.89
CA ILE A 21 10.58 -0.78 1.22
C ILE A 21 9.39 -0.53 0.30
N VAL A 22 8.86 0.69 0.32
CA VAL A 22 7.88 1.15 -0.64
C VAL A 22 8.56 2.17 -1.55
N ARG A 23 8.61 1.87 -2.84
CA ARG A 23 9.27 2.73 -3.83
C ARG A 23 8.24 3.46 -4.66
N PHE A 24 8.32 4.76 -4.64
CA PHE A 24 7.52 5.65 -5.47
C PHE A 24 8.33 6.11 -6.67
N PRO A 25 7.67 6.46 -7.79
CA PRO A 25 8.37 7.07 -8.93
C PRO A 25 9.15 8.32 -8.52
N SER A 26 10.34 8.49 -9.07
CA SER A 26 11.20 9.63 -8.75
C SER A 26 10.57 10.98 -9.07
N SER A 27 9.63 11.01 -10.03
CA SER A 27 8.89 12.21 -10.40
C SER A 27 8.01 12.78 -9.29
N LEU A 28 7.63 11.94 -8.30
CA LEU A 28 6.80 12.36 -7.18
C LEU A 28 7.60 13.01 -6.04
N GLY A 29 8.90 12.79 -5.98
CA GLY A 29 9.77 13.32 -4.94
C GLY A 29 9.52 12.76 -3.53
N ILE A 30 8.88 11.60 -3.45
CA ILE A 30 8.60 10.91 -2.18
C ILE A 30 9.77 9.97 -1.88
N ASN A 31 10.46 10.23 -0.77
CA ASN A 31 11.58 9.41 -0.35
C ASN A 31 11.06 8.14 0.37
N GLU A 32 11.68 7.02 0.09
CA GLU A 32 11.36 5.72 0.70
C GLU A 32 11.46 5.75 2.23
N TRP A 33 12.36 6.56 2.76
CA TRP A 33 12.58 6.71 4.20
C TRP A 33 11.40 7.38 4.93
N TYR A 34 10.51 8.08 4.23
CA TYR A 34 9.34 8.72 4.86
C TYR A 34 8.29 7.70 5.29
N VAL A 35 8.25 6.52 4.69
CA VAL A 35 7.25 5.50 4.99
C VAL A 35 7.52 4.90 6.36
N THR A 36 6.52 4.93 7.24
CA THR A 36 6.58 4.30 8.56
C THR A 36 5.86 2.97 8.59
N SER A 37 4.77 2.84 7.85
CA SER A 37 4.02 1.60 7.73
C SER A 37 3.33 1.52 6.38
N ALA A 38 3.14 0.30 5.91
CA ALA A 38 2.40 0.03 4.68
C ALA A 38 1.67 -1.29 4.81
N ALA A 39 0.46 -1.36 4.27
CA ALA A 39 -0.29 -2.60 4.20
C ALA A 39 0.17 -3.40 2.97
N ARG A 40 0.20 -4.72 3.09
CA ARG A 40 0.38 -5.58 1.92
C ARG A 40 -0.89 -5.57 1.08
N PRO A 41 -0.80 -5.75 -0.26
CA PRO A 41 -1.96 -5.79 -1.12
C PRO A 41 -2.95 -6.87 -0.71
N SER A 42 -4.24 -6.56 -0.76
CA SER A 42 -5.31 -7.50 -0.49
C SER A 42 -6.35 -7.46 -1.60
N ALA A 43 -6.93 -8.60 -1.90
CA ALA A 43 -7.91 -8.75 -2.96
C ALA A 43 -9.19 -9.36 -2.42
N LYS A 44 -10.29 -9.06 -3.08
CA LYS A 44 -11.61 -9.60 -2.78
C LYS A 44 -12.22 -10.17 -4.05
N ILE A 45 -12.77 -11.37 -3.95
CA ILE A 45 -13.53 -12.02 -5.01
C ILE A 45 -14.97 -12.14 -4.54
N ASN A 46 -15.90 -11.60 -5.31
CA ASN A 46 -17.33 -11.75 -5.03
C ASN A 46 -17.78 -13.15 -5.39
N SER A 47 -18.60 -13.77 -4.55
CA SER A 47 -19.25 -15.03 -4.85
C SER A 47 -20.64 -14.79 -5.44
N VAL A 48 -20.97 -15.57 -6.46
CA VAL A 48 -22.30 -15.58 -7.07
C VAL A 48 -23.01 -16.86 -6.67
N ALA A 49 -24.16 -16.73 -6.01
CA ALA A 49 -24.95 -17.88 -5.58
C ALA A 49 -25.82 -18.37 -6.73
N ILE A 50 -25.84 -19.68 -6.94
CA ILE A 50 -26.75 -20.36 -7.87
C ILE A 50 -27.68 -21.23 -7.02
N PRO A 51 -28.92 -20.82 -6.80
CA PRO A 51 -29.85 -21.58 -5.99
C PRO A 51 -30.37 -22.81 -6.71
N PHE A 52 -30.56 -23.91 -5.96
CA PHE A 52 -31.22 -25.11 -6.41
C PHE A 52 -31.96 -25.78 -5.26
N LEU A 53 -33.29 -25.88 -5.36
CA LEU A 53 -34.16 -26.39 -4.29
C LEU A 53 -33.90 -25.68 -2.97
N ASN A 54 -33.52 -26.40 -1.92
CA ASN A 54 -33.25 -25.87 -0.57
C ASN A 54 -31.77 -25.55 -0.34
N THR A 55 -30.94 -25.59 -1.36
CA THR A 55 -29.50 -25.35 -1.28
C THR A 55 -29.04 -24.42 -2.38
N SER A 56 -27.78 -23.99 -2.27
CA SER A 56 -27.12 -23.14 -3.27
C SER A 56 -25.70 -23.60 -3.49
N THR A 57 -25.22 -23.49 -4.74
CA THR A 57 -23.81 -23.56 -5.04
C THR A 57 -23.28 -22.16 -5.34
N TYR A 58 -21.97 -21.96 -5.24
CA TYR A 58 -21.35 -20.67 -5.40
C TYR A 58 -20.26 -20.74 -6.47
N VAL A 59 -20.19 -19.71 -7.29
CA VAL A 59 -19.11 -19.51 -8.27
C VAL A 59 -18.45 -18.18 -8.06
N ALA A 60 -17.19 -18.06 -8.47
CA ALA A 60 -16.45 -16.82 -8.36
C ALA A 60 -17.00 -15.77 -9.35
N GLY A 61 -17.28 -14.59 -8.84
CA GLY A 61 -17.65 -13.42 -9.62
C GLY A 61 -16.46 -12.54 -9.96
N ARG A 62 -16.68 -11.23 -9.98
CA ARG A 62 -15.60 -10.25 -10.20
C ARG A 62 -14.68 -10.18 -9.00
N PHE A 63 -13.38 -9.95 -9.26
CA PHE A 63 -12.43 -9.64 -8.22
C PHE A 63 -12.03 -8.17 -8.30
N GLU A 64 -11.60 -7.63 -7.16
CA GLU A 64 -11.07 -6.28 -7.07
C GLU A 64 -9.98 -6.23 -5.99
N TRP A 65 -9.06 -5.30 -6.16
CA TRP A 65 -8.03 -5.03 -5.18
C TRP A 65 -8.53 -3.97 -4.20
N ASN A 66 -8.32 -4.20 -2.92
CA ASN A 66 -8.67 -3.26 -1.87
C ASN A 66 -7.67 -2.10 -1.84
N GLU A 67 -8.09 -0.98 -1.26
CA GLU A 67 -7.20 0.14 -1.03
C GLU A 67 -6.05 -0.26 -0.09
N MET A 68 -4.87 0.23 -0.38
CA MET A 68 -3.68 0.04 0.44
C MET A 68 -3.43 1.28 1.28
N LYS A 69 -3.27 1.10 2.59
CA LYS A 69 -2.95 2.18 3.51
C LYS A 69 -1.45 2.28 3.68
N VAL A 70 -0.94 3.50 3.60
CA VAL A 70 0.46 3.83 3.81
C VAL A 70 0.54 5.02 4.75
N SER A 71 1.38 4.92 5.77
CA SER A 71 1.63 6.01 6.70
C SER A 71 3.03 6.56 6.49
N PHE A 72 3.14 7.88 6.57
CA PHE A 72 4.40 8.61 6.38
C PHE A 72 4.73 9.41 7.62
N LYS A 73 6.02 9.61 7.86
CA LYS A 73 6.52 10.65 8.76
C LYS A 73 6.80 11.91 7.96
N ASP A 74 6.58 13.07 8.56
CA ASP A 74 6.72 14.35 7.88
C ASP A 74 7.92 15.13 8.43
N PRO A 75 9.08 15.07 7.77
CA PRO A 75 10.24 15.87 8.16
C PRO A 75 10.04 17.34 7.78
N ILE A 76 10.80 18.23 8.44
CA ILE A 76 10.75 19.68 8.17
C ILE A 76 11.19 19.96 6.72
N GLY A 77 12.22 19.30 6.26
CA GLY A 77 12.68 19.47 4.88
C GLY A 77 13.55 18.30 4.41
N PRO A 78 13.32 17.78 3.20
CA PRO A 78 12.19 18.08 2.32
C PRO A 78 10.88 17.52 2.88
N SER A 79 9.78 18.28 2.72
CA SER A 79 8.48 17.93 3.32
C SER A 79 7.77 16.82 2.57
N ALA A 80 7.39 15.76 3.30
CA ALA A 80 6.58 14.68 2.76
C ALA A 80 5.14 15.15 2.46
N SER A 81 4.60 16.04 3.29
CA SER A 81 3.26 16.60 3.07
C SER A 81 3.17 17.38 1.76
N GLN A 82 4.20 18.13 1.41
CA GLN A 82 4.27 18.86 0.15
C GLN A 82 4.32 17.93 -1.04
N ALA A 83 5.14 16.89 -1.00
CA ALA A 83 5.27 15.92 -2.08
C ALA A 83 3.96 15.15 -2.32
N LEU A 84 3.31 14.72 -1.25
CA LEU A 84 2.02 14.04 -1.34
C LEU A 84 0.90 14.97 -1.84
N MET A 85 0.91 16.22 -1.42
CA MET A 85 -0.07 17.21 -1.88
C MET A 85 0.14 17.55 -3.36
N GLU A 86 1.37 17.60 -3.85
CA GLU A 86 1.65 17.78 -5.27
C GLU A 86 1.13 16.61 -6.11
N TRP A 87 1.30 15.38 -5.65
CA TRP A 87 0.70 14.23 -6.32
C TRP A 87 -0.83 14.31 -6.33
N PHE A 88 -1.43 14.69 -5.20
CA PHE A 88 -2.87 14.88 -5.10
C PHE A 88 -3.38 15.97 -6.05
N ARG A 89 -2.61 17.07 -6.23
CA ARG A 89 -2.96 18.15 -7.15
C ARG A 89 -2.96 17.73 -8.63
N LEU A 90 -2.19 16.73 -9.00
CA LEU A 90 -2.27 16.17 -10.35
C LEU A 90 -3.65 15.60 -10.65
N HIS A 91 -4.35 15.15 -9.63
CA HIS A 91 -5.70 14.63 -9.73
C HIS A 91 -6.76 15.69 -9.46
N ALA A 92 -6.63 16.43 -8.35
CA ALA A 92 -7.62 17.41 -7.93
C ALA A 92 -6.93 18.65 -7.36
N GLU A 93 -7.10 19.79 -8.02
CA GLU A 93 -6.58 21.07 -7.57
C GLU A 93 -7.60 21.78 -6.67
N SER A 94 -7.21 22.09 -5.43
CA SER A 94 -8.11 22.68 -4.44
C SER A 94 -8.48 24.15 -4.72
N VAL A 95 -7.60 24.88 -5.40
CA VAL A 95 -7.82 26.31 -5.67
C VAL A 95 -8.83 26.53 -6.80
N THR A 96 -8.69 25.78 -7.89
CA THR A 96 -9.51 25.94 -9.09
C THR A 96 -10.61 24.91 -9.23
N GLY A 97 -10.54 23.80 -8.48
CA GLY A 97 -11.45 22.67 -8.60
C GLY A 97 -11.26 21.84 -9.86
N ARG A 98 -10.16 22.04 -10.56
CA ARG A 98 -9.86 21.25 -11.76
C ARG A 98 -9.51 19.81 -11.42
N MET A 99 -9.96 18.91 -12.27
CA MET A 99 -9.58 17.49 -12.23
C MET A 99 -8.60 17.17 -13.36
N GLY A 100 -7.57 16.39 -13.04
CA GLY A 100 -6.57 15.98 -14.02
C GLY A 100 -6.95 14.72 -14.79
N TYR A 101 -6.22 14.44 -15.85
CA TYR A 101 -6.35 13.19 -16.60
C TYR A 101 -5.66 12.03 -15.88
N ALA A 102 -6.24 10.83 -16.02
CA ALA A 102 -5.73 9.62 -15.40
C ALA A 102 -4.25 9.32 -15.76
N ALA A 103 -3.86 9.60 -17.00
CA ALA A 103 -2.48 9.44 -17.43
C ALA A 103 -1.49 10.32 -16.66
N GLY A 104 -1.95 11.44 -16.09
CA GLY A 104 -1.12 12.35 -15.30
C GLY A 104 -0.99 11.95 -13.84
N TYR A 105 -2.05 11.48 -13.18
CA TYR A 105 -2.03 11.21 -11.75
C TYR A 105 -1.81 9.73 -11.38
N LYS A 106 -2.12 8.79 -12.26
CA LYS A 106 -1.88 7.36 -11.99
C LYS A 106 -0.40 7.02 -12.12
N LYS A 107 0.15 6.41 -11.10
CA LYS A 107 1.57 6.04 -11.00
C LYS A 107 1.71 4.61 -10.51
N ASP A 108 2.80 3.97 -10.90
CA ASP A 108 3.13 2.63 -10.41
C ASP A 108 3.96 2.74 -9.13
N VAL A 109 3.63 1.93 -8.14
CA VAL A 109 4.31 1.88 -6.85
C VAL A 109 4.77 0.47 -6.59
N ASP A 110 6.00 0.30 -6.11
CA ASP A 110 6.57 -0.99 -5.78
C ASP A 110 6.59 -1.18 -4.26
N LEU A 111 6.16 -2.35 -3.81
CA LEU A 111 6.32 -2.80 -2.43
C LEU A 111 7.26 -4.00 -2.42
N GLU A 112 8.36 -3.89 -1.70
CA GLU A 112 9.39 -4.92 -1.61
C GLU A 112 9.57 -5.36 -0.16
N MET A 113 9.66 -6.67 0.07
CA MET A 113 10.08 -7.23 1.34
C MET A 113 11.51 -7.74 1.23
N LEU A 114 12.28 -7.55 2.29
CA LEU A 114 13.71 -7.83 2.33
C LEU A 114 14.03 -8.99 3.26
N ASP A 115 15.12 -9.69 2.96
CA ASP A 115 15.75 -10.65 3.86
C ASP A 115 16.66 -9.94 4.89
N PRO A 116 17.29 -10.68 5.84
CA PRO A 116 18.21 -10.07 6.78
C PRO A 116 19.42 -9.37 6.16
N THR A 117 19.79 -9.75 4.94
CA THR A 117 20.94 -9.20 4.23
C THR A 117 20.59 -8.03 3.31
N GLY A 118 19.28 -7.70 3.19
CA GLY A 118 18.82 -6.61 2.36
C GLY A 118 18.46 -7.00 0.93
N VAL A 119 18.46 -8.30 0.62
CA VAL A 119 18.03 -8.79 -0.70
C VAL A 119 16.51 -8.88 -0.76
N VAL A 120 15.92 -8.45 -1.88
CA VAL A 120 14.48 -8.49 -2.09
C VAL A 120 14.00 -9.93 -2.23
N VAL A 121 13.09 -10.36 -1.37
CA VAL A 121 12.53 -11.72 -1.36
C VAL A 121 11.07 -11.78 -1.78
N GLU A 122 10.39 -10.65 -1.79
CA GLU A 122 9.02 -10.52 -2.27
C GLU A 122 8.84 -9.14 -2.88
N LYS A 123 8.28 -9.11 -4.08
CA LYS A 123 8.04 -7.85 -4.79
C LYS A 123 6.63 -7.79 -5.34
N TRP A 124 5.95 -6.70 -5.04
CA TRP A 124 4.65 -6.36 -5.58
C TRP A 124 4.74 -5.09 -6.41
N ILE A 125 4.15 -5.10 -7.58
CA ILE A 125 3.95 -3.90 -8.40
C ILE A 125 2.48 -3.52 -8.33
N LEU A 126 2.21 -2.33 -7.80
CA LEU A 126 0.88 -1.75 -7.73
C LEU A 126 0.69 -0.86 -8.95
N VAL A 127 -0.11 -1.34 -9.91
CA VAL A 127 -0.26 -0.70 -11.21
C VAL A 127 -1.33 0.40 -11.13
N ASN A 128 -1.00 1.56 -11.66
CA ASN A 128 -1.91 2.71 -11.77
C ASN A 128 -2.50 3.14 -10.43
N CYS A 129 -1.62 3.37 -9.45
CA CYS A 129 -2.02 3.88 -8.14
C CYS A 129 -2.33 5.36 -8.19
N PHE A 130 -3.31 5.77 -7.39
CA PHE A 130 -3.58 7.16 -7.08
C PHE A 130 -4.10 7.30 -5.66
N ILE A 131 -4.03 8.51 -5.13
CA ILE A 131 -4.46 8.80 -3.76
C ILE A 131 -5.98 8.96 -3.74
N THR A 132 -6.66 8.19 -2.88
CA THR A 132 -8.10 8.32 -2.65
C THR A 132 -8.41 9.04 -1.35
N ASP A 133 -7.54 8.91 -0.36
CA ASP A 133 -7.68 9.55 0.94
C ASP A 133 -6.32 10.04 1.42
N LEU A 134 -6.25 11.26 1.89
CA LEU A 134 -5.03 11.89 2.40
C LEU A 134 -5.37 12.66 3.68
N ASN A 135 -4.84 12.18 4.80
CA ASN A 135 -5.04 12.78 6.11
C ASN A 135 -3.69 13.22 6.69
N PHE A 136 -3.55 14.50 6.96
CA PHE A 136 -2.32 15.08 7.52
C PHE A 136 -2.20 14.95 9.03
N GLY A 137 -3.13 14.25 9.68
CA GLY A 137 -3.13 14.03 11.11
C GLY A 137 -3.60 15.24 11.94
N ASP A 138 -3.57 15.06 13.24
CA ASP A 138 -3.99 16.06 14.21
C ASP A 138 -2.79 16.76 14.84
N LEU A 139 -3.00 18.00 15.28
CA LEU A 139 -2.00 18.79 16.00
C LEU A 139 -2.50 19.07 17.42
N ASP A 140 -1.62 18.90 18.42
CA ASP A 140 -1.96 19.10 19.83
C ASP A 140 -0.74 19.67 20.56
N TYR A 141 -0.93 20.80 21.24
CA TYR A 141 0.13 21.46 22.01
C TYR A 141 0.62 20.66 23.22
N SER A 142 -0.20 19.72 23.71
CA SER A 142 0.17 18.87 24.84
C SER A 142 1.02 17.65 24.47
N ARG A 143 1.24 17.42 23.18
CA ARG A 143 1.97 16.27 22.63
C ARG A 143 3.17 16.71 21.82
N ASP A 144 4.28 15.98 22.01
CA ASP A 144 5.52 16.16 21.25
C ASP A 144 5.79 15.02 20.26
N ASP A 145 4.76 14.22 19.95
CA ASP A 145 4.84 13.13 18.99
C ASP A 145 5.19 13.62 17.58
N LEU A 146 5.80 12.76 16.79
CA LEU A 146 6.14 13.07 15.40
C LEU A 146 4.86 13.28 14.57
N ALA A 147 4.89 14.27 13.69
CA ALA A 147 3.81 14.48 12.72
C ALA A 147 3.79 13.31 11.72
N THR A 148 2.63 12.73 11.53
CA THR A 148 2.42 11.62 10.60
C THR A 148 1.34 11.95 9.59
N ILE A 149 1.42 11.32 8.43
CA ILE A 149 0.46 11.48 7.33
C ILE A 149 -0.05 10.10 6.97
N ASP A 150 -1.37 9.94 6.94
CA ASP A 150 -2.01 8.72 6.50
C ASP A 150 -2.55 8.90 5.08
N CYS A 151 -2.28 7.93 4.23
CA CYS A 151 -2.66 7.95 2.83
C CYS A 151 -3.27 6.61 2.44
N SER A 152 -4.36 6.64 1.69
CA SER A 152 -4.94 5.45 1.06
C SER A 152 -4.69 5.51 -0.44
N LEU A 153 -4.15 4.43 -0.98
CA LEU A 153 -3.87 4.28 -2.41
C LEU A 153 -4.86 3.30 -3.02
N ARG A 154 -5.48 3.72 -4.11
CA ARG A 154 -6.28 2.83 -4.96
C ARG A 154 -5.46 2.45 -6.17
N MET A 155 -5.53 1.19 -6.56
CA MET A 155 -4.80 0.65 -7.70
C MET A 155 -5.75 -0.11 -8.62
N ASP A 156 -5.37 -0.21 -9.90
CA ASP A 156 -6.13 -1.01 -10.85
C ASP A 156 -5.89 -2.49 -10.62
N ARG A 157 -4.63 -2.86 -10.35
CA ARG A 157 -4.23 -4.24 -10.08
C ARG A 157 -2.90 -4.30 -9.35
N CYS A 158 -2.64 -5.42 -8.70
CA CYS A 158 -1.35 -5.72 -8.11
C CYS A 158 -0.75 -6.94 -8.80
N ILE A 159 0.54 -6.89 -9.06
CA ILE A 159 1.28 -8.00 -9.66
C ILE A 159 2.33 -8.44 -8.65
N GLN A 160 2.25 -9.68 -8.21
CA GLN A 160 3.32 -10.28 -7.42
C GLN A 160 4.38 -10.82 -8.39
N VAL A 161 5.58 -10.26 -8.32
CA VAL A 161 6.67 -10.65 -9.21
C VAL A 161 7.36 -11.91 -8.70
N TYR A 162 7.60 -11.98 -7.39
CA TYR A 162 8.15 -13.16 -6.70
C TYR A 162 7.99 -13.06 -5.18
#